data_e087434b29b71f06af9212c278090087
#
_entry.id   e087434b29b71f06af9212c278090087
#
_cell.length_a   1.000
_cell.length_b   1.000
_cell.length_c   1.000
_cell.angle_alpha   90.00
_cell.angle_beta   90.00
_cell.angle_gamma   90.00
#
_symmetry.space_group_name_H-M   'P 1'
#
loop_
_entity.id
_entity.type
_entity.pdbx_description
1 polymer ?
#
loop_
_entity_poly.entity_id
_entity_poly.type
_entity_poly.pdbx_seq_one_letter_code
_entity_poly.pdbx_strand_id
1 'polypeptide(L)'
;LTLEDESYILTANDGSIEAGAGNPDLHIDTQFLSIQDGGVISTESINGDDAGDLVINAHKIRMDSGAQVGSFNYGSGKSGDIAINAIHLTLSGEASIDNGFDFGVLENKNLFPFVSGDAGDITVRSETLSLESGSLIRNAQIDTALPGDLNITSDKVSLAGGSFIATESVPLYQSDLSNRTEVDQNGSGNI
;
A
#
# COMPACT_ATOMS: atom_id res chain seq x y z
N LEU A 1 6.15 -4.96 18.37
CA LEU A 1 6.98 -4.17 17.45
C LEU A 1 6.40 -2.77 17.35
N THR A 2 7.24 -1.76 17.47
CA THR A 2 6.86 -0.35 17.32
C THR A 2 7.82 0.32 16.35
N LEU A 3 7.27 1.07 15.41
CA LEU A 3 7.97 1.98 14.52
C LEU A 3 7.40 3.38 14.73
N GLU A 4 8.26 4.37 14.93
CA GLU A 4 7.91 5.79 15.17
C GLU A 4 9.01 6.69 14.64
N ASP A 5 8.77 8.00 14.55
CA ASP A 5 9.74 9.00 14.14
C ASP A 5 10.38 8.70 12.76
N GLU A 6 9.54 8.47 11.74
CA GLU A 6 9.98 8.14 10.37
C GLU A 6 10.89 6.89 10.27
N SER A 7 10.77 5.96 11.23
CA SER A 7 11.50 4.68 11.19
C SER A 7 10.97 3.78 10.10
N TYR A 8 11.81 2.93 9.51
CA TYR A 8 11.39 2.04 8.44
C TYR A 8 11.95 0.62 8.56
N ILE A 9 11.18 -0.34 8.04
CA ILE A 9 11.60 -1.70 7.71
C ILE A 9 11.40 -1.86 6.21
N LEU A 10 12.46 -2.10 5.48
CA LEU A 10 12.45 -2.11 4.02
C LEU A 10 13.19 -3.33 3.48
N THR A 11 12.60 -3.99 2.48
CA THR A 11 13.34 -4.84 1.55
C THR A 11 13.28 -4.18 0.16
N ALA A 12 14.43 -3.94 -0.44
CA ALA A 12 14.50 -3.31 -1.75
C ALA A 12 15.53 -4.00 -2.65
N ASN A 13 15.25 -4.03 -3.94
CA ASN A 13 16.22 -4.36 -4.97
C ASN A 13 16.62 -3.07 -5.70
N ASP A 14 17.88 -2.68 -5.54
CA ASP A 14 18.47 -1.52 -6.21
C ASP A 14 19.11 -1.84 -7.57
N GLY A 15 18.91 -3.08 -8.07
CA GLY A 15 19.51 -3.56 -9.32
C GLY A 15 20.96 -3.99 -9.21
N SER A 16 21.53 -4.05 -8.02
CA SER A 16 22.88 -4.57 -7.78
C SER A 16 22.91 -6.10 -7.69
N ILE A 17 21.75 -6.74 -7.62
CA ILE A 17 21.59 -8.20 -7.59
C ILE A 17 21.51 -8.72 -9.03
N GLU A 18 22.13 -9.87 -9.32
CA GLU A 18 22.07 -10.50 -10.65
C GLU A 18 20.60 -10.69 -11.08
N ALA A 19 20.28 -10.31 -12.31
CA ALA A 19 18.96 -10.46 -12.89
C ALA A 19 18.40 -11.89 -12.70
N GLY A 20 17.25 -11.99 -12.03
CA GLY A 20 16.60 -13.28 -11.74
C GLY A 20 16.76 -13.78 -10.29
N ALA A 21 17.49 -13.09 -9.42
CA ALA A 21 17.39 -13.29 -7.99
C ALA A 21 16.22 -12.43 -7.48
N GLY A 22 15.01 -12.96 -7.43
CA GLY A 22 13.82 -12.21 -7.01
C GLY A 22 14.03 -11.41 -5.71
N ASN A 23 13.25 -10.36 -5.53
CA ASN A 23 13.30 -9.55 -4.31
C ASN A 23 12.86 -10.38 -3.10
N PRO A 24 13.52 -10.21 -1.96
CA PRO A 24 13.15 -10.94 -0.76
C PRO A 24 11.79 -10.51 -0.24
N ASP A 25 10.98 -11.50 0.16
CA ASP A 25 9.73 -11.27 0.87
C ASP A 25 10.01 -10.71 2.27
N LEU A 26 9.05 -9.93 2.78
CA LEU A 26 9.08 -9.42 4.14
C LEU A 26 7.98 -10.06 4.98
N HIS A 27 8.37 -10.79 6.01
CA HIS A 27 7.47 -11.45 6.95
C HIS A 27 7.57 -10.84 8.34
N ILE A 28 6.43 -10.42 8.91
CA ILE A 28 6.35 -9.90 10.28
C ILE A 28 5.30 -10.69 11.07
N ASP A 29 5.76 -11.41 12.09
CA ASP A 29 4.90 -12.10 13.05
C ASP A 29 5.07 -11.47 14.45
N THR A 30 3.99 -10.92 15.01
CA THR A 30 4.03 -10.26 16.31
C THR A 30 2.68 -10.28 17.01
N GLN A 31 2.64 -10.09 18.32
CA GLN A 31 1.38 -9.91 19.04
C GLN A 31 0.79 -8.51 18.79
N PHE A 32 1.65 -7.49 18.79
CA PHE A 32 1.24 -6.10 18.63
C PHE A 32 2.19 -5.40 17.67
N LEU A 33 1.64 -4.79 16.63
CA LEU A 33 2.34 -3.91 15.71
C LEU A 33 1.78 -2.49 15.87
N SER A 34 2.65 -1.54 16.15
CA SER A 34 2.34 -0.11 16.13
C SER A 34 3.27 0.59 15.16
N ILE A 35 2.69 1.33 14.23
CA ILE A 35 3.42 2.15 13.25
C ILE A 35 2.82 3.53 13.36
N GLN A 36 3.63 4.55 13.62
CA GLN A 36 3.16 5.92 13.83
C GLN A 36 4.21 6.94 13.38
N ASP A 37 3.78 8.20 13.29
CA ASP A 37 4.66 9.34 13.03
C ASP A 37 5.52 9.15 11.75
N GLY A 38 4.86 8.76 10.64
CA GLY A 38 5.52 8.51 9.36
C GLY A 38 6.33 7.21 9.28
N GLY A 39 6.19 6.30 10.24
CA GLY A 39 6.86 5.00 10.18
C GLY A 39 6.42 4.19 8.96
N VAL A 40 7.35 3.45 8.32
CA VAL A 40 7.11 2.73 7.06
C VAL A 40 7.55 1.27 7.16
N ILE A 41 6.71 0.38 6.64
CA ILE A 41 7.07 -1.01 6.34
C ILE A 41 6.81 -1.23 4.86
N SER A 42 7.86 -1.55 4.06
CA SER A 42 7.69 -1.74 2.63
C SER A 42 8.57 -2.82 2.02
N THR A 43 8.10 -3.32 0.88
CA THR A 43 8.91 -4.04 -0.10
C THR A 43 8.95 -3.19 -1.38
N GLU A 44 10.10 -3.09 -2.04
CA GLU A 44 10.27 -2.17 -3.15
C GLU A 44 11.06 -2.80 -4.30
N SER A 45 10.68 -2.46 -5.53
CA SER A 45 11.45 -2.72 -6.74
C SER A 45 11.75 -1.40 -7.46
N ILE A 46 13.03 -1.15 -7.74
CA ILE A 46 13.48 0.09 -8.40
C ILE A 46 13.74 -0.14 -9.89
N ASN A 47 13.82 -1.39 -10.32
CA ASN A 47 14.19 -1.78 -11.69
C ASN A 47 13.11 -2.61 -12.39
N GLY A 48 13.51 -3.54 -13.23
CA GLY A 48 12.60 -4.42 -13.96
C GLY A 48 12.21 -5.71 -13.24
N ASP A 49 12.77 -5.98 -12.07
CA ASP A 49 12.43 -7.15 -11.26
C ASP A 49 11.21 -6.86 -10.38
N ASP A 50 10.43 -7.89 -10.06
CA ASP A 50 9.25 -7.75 -9.20
C ASP A 50 9.66 -7.47 -7.74
N ALA A 51 8.88 -6.70 -7.00
CA ALA A 51 9.05 -6.54 -5.56
C ALA A 51 8.69 -7.84 -4.82
N GLY A 52 9.28 -8.07 -3.64
CA GLY A 52 8.90 -9.19 -2.79
C GLY A 52 7.53 -9.00 -2.13
N ASP A 53 6.93 -10.10 -1.68
CA ASP A 53 5.67 -10.07 -0.96
C ASP A 53 5.82 -9.56 0.47
N LEU A 54 4.78 -8.91 0.98
CA LEU A 54 4.71 -8.40 2.35
C LEU A 54 3.62 -9.13 3.13
N VAL A 55 4.02 -9.85 4.16
CA VAL A 55 3.08 -10.59 5.02
C VAL A 55 3.19 -10.10 6.47
N ILE A 56 2.08 -9.65 7.04
CA ILE A 56 2.00 -9.20 8.43
C ILE A 56 0.94 -10.02 9.18
N ASN A 57 1.36 -10.72 10.22
CA ASN A 57 0.48 -11.44 11.13
C ASN A 57 0.60 -10.83 12.54
N ALA A 58 -0.51 -10.36 13.10
CA ALA A 58 -0.53 -9.81 14.45
C ALA A 58 -1.90 -9.99 15.13
N HIS A 59 -1.97 -10.00 16.46
CA HIS A 59 -3.26 -9.86 17.12
C HIS A 59 -3.83 -8.46 16.94
N LYS A 60 -3.00 -7.44 17.07
CA LYS A 60 -3.42 -6.05 16.91
C LYS A 60 -2.42 -5.27 16.09
N ILE A 61 -2.94 -4.57 15.07
CA ILE A 61 -2.20 -3.61 14.27
C ILE A 61 -2.82 -2.23 14.48
N ARG A 62 -1.98 -1.26 14.82
CA ARG A 62 -2.34 0.16 14.84
C ARG A 62 -1.39 0.92 13.95
N MET A 63 -1.95 1.69 13.04
CA MET A 63 -1.25 2.62 12.19
C MET A 63 -1.82 4.02 12.42
N ASP A 64 -0.96 5.03 12.58
CA ASP A 64 -1.40 6.38 12.92
C ASP A 64 -0.42 7.43 12.37
N SER A 65 -0.88 8.67 12.19
CA SER A 65 -0.02 9.83 11.90
C SER A 65 0.88 9.63 10.67
N GLY A 66 0.28 9.32 9.52
CA GLY A 66 1.01 9.13 8.26
C GLY A 66 1.79 7.83 8.15
N ALA A 67 1.56 6.86 9.05
CA ALA A 67 2.19 5.54 8.96
C ALA A 67 1.84 4.84 7.66
N GLN A 68 2.79 4.10 7.08
CA GLN A 68 2.62 3.45 5.78
C GLN A 68 3.03 1.97 5.82
N VAL A 69 2.22 1.12 5.19
CA VAL A 69 2.53 -0.26 4.85
C VAL A 69 2.34 -0.41 3.35
N GLY A 70 3.36 -0.88 2.61
CA GLY A 70 3.26 -0.92 1.16
C GLY A 70 4.14 -1.93 0.46
N SER A 71 3.77 -2.26 -0.79
CA SER A 71 4.66 -2.87 -1.76
C SER A 71 4.68 -1.99 -3.00
N PHE A 72 5.88 -1.46 -3.34
CA PHE A 72 6.00 -0.41 -4.35
C PHE A 72 6.88 -0.84 -5.50
N ASN A 73 6.45 -0.42 -6.69
CA ASN A 73 7.19 -0.60 -7.92
C ASN A 73 7.52 0.77 -8.54
N TYR A 74 8.80 1.00 -8.77
CA TYR A 74 9.32 2.21 -9.41
C TYR A 74 9.91 1.94 -10.80
N GLY A 75 9.61 0.77 -11.38
CA GLY A 75 10.13 0.34 -12.68
C GLY A 75 9.10 -0.42 -13.52
N SER A 76 9.56 -1.41 -14.29
CA SER A 76 8.71 -2.27 -15.12
C SER A 76 8.32 -3.60 -14.47
N GLY A 77 8.90 -3.95 -13.32
CA GLY A 77 8.50 -5.11 -12.54
C GLY A 77 7.16 -4.89 -11.83
N LYS A 78 6.57 -5.92 -11.27
CA LYS A 78 5.36 -5.83 -10.47
C LYS A 78 5.67 -5.43 -9.03
N SER A 79 4.72 -4.79 -8.34
CA SER A 79 4.76 -4.81 -6.88
C SER A 79 4.39 -6.20 -6.36
N GLY A 80 4.88 -6.56 -5.16
CA GLY A 80 4.52 -7.82 -4.52
C GLY A 80 3.11 -7.80 -3.94
N ASP A 81 2.63 -8.95 -3.48
CA ASP A 81 1.36 -9.06 -2.79
C ASP A 81 1.48 -8.58 -1.34
N ILE A 82 0.41 -7.98 -0.82
CA ILE A 82 0.29 -7.60 0.59
C ILE A 82 -0.74 -8.49 1.27
N ALA A 83 -0.34 -9.22 2.30
CA ALA A 83 -1.23 -10.02 3.12
C ALA A 83 -1.19 -9.59 4.58
N ILE A 84 -2.31 -9.10 5.12
CA ILE A 84 -2.44 -8.68 6.51
C ILE A 84 -3.47 -9.53 7.23
N ASN A 85 -3.06 -10.20 8.28
CA ASN A 85 -3.92 -10.99 9.16
C ASN A 85 -3.86 -10.41 10.58
N ALA A 86 -4.99 -9.93 11.08
CA ALA A 86 -5.07 -9.35 12.42
C ALA A 86 -6.43 -9.66 13.07
N ILE A 87 -6.50 -9.71 14.40
CA ILE A 87 -7.79 -9.67 15.08
C ILE A 87 -8.34 -8.23 14.99
N HIS A 88 -7.49 -7.25 15.30
CA HIS A 88 -7.87 -5.84 15.23
C HIS A 88 -6.91 -5.06 14.36
N LEU A 89 -7.41 -4.44 13.29
CA LEU A 89 -6.67 -3.54 12.42
C LEU A 89 -7.28 -2.14 12.48
N THR A 90 -6.48 -1.16 12.91
CA THR A 90 -6.88 0.24 12.99
C THR A 90 -5.89 1.13 12.25
N LEU A 91 -6.41 1.95 11.34
CA LEU A 91 -5.69 3.01 10.65
C LEU A 91 -6.29 4.35 11.03
N SER A 92 -5.48 5.34 11.40
CA SER A 92 -5.91 6.70 11.72
C SER A 92 -4.86 7.73 11.29
N GLY A 93 -5.25 9.02 11.22
CA GLY A 93 -4.31 10.09 10.97
C GLY A 93 -3.56 9.98 9.63
N GLU A 94 -4.31 9.75 8.54
CA GLU A 94 -3.75 9.63 7.17
C GLU A 94 -2.84 8.40 6.99
N ALA A 95 -2.94 7.40 7.85
CA ALA A 95 -2.21 6.15 7.68
C ALA A 95 -2.68 5.38 6.45
N SER A 96 -1.77 4.68 5.77
CA SER A 96 -2.08 3.97 4.53
C SER A 96 -1.58 2.53 4.46
N ILE A 97 -2.36 1.69 3.79
CA ILE A 97 -1.91 0.43 3.21
C ILE A 97 -2.03 0.60 1.70
N ASP A 98 -0.89 0.68 1.01
CA ASP A 98 -0.81 0.97 -0.42
C ASP A 98 -0.07 -0.14 -1.17
N ASN A 99 -0.58 -0.53 -2.33
CA ASN A 99 0.11 -1.44 -3.25
C ASN A 99 0.17 -0.84 -4.66
N GLY A 100 1.31 -1.06 -5.33
CA GLY A 100 1.54 -0.62 -6.70
C GLY A 100 2.42 0.62 -6.77
N PHE A 101 1.90 1.75 -7.21
CA PHE A 101 2.67 2.98 -7.34
C PHE A 101 2.61 3.82 -6.05
N ASP A 102 3.76 4.29 -5.60
CA ASP A 102 3.83 5.23 -4.46
C ASP A 102 3.48 6.66 -4.91
N PHE A 103 2.27 7.10 -4.56
CA PHE A 103 1.80 8.45 -4.89
C PHE A 103 2.50 9.56 -4.09
N GLY A 104 3.17 9.24 -2.99
CA GLY A 104 3.96 10.20 -2.20
C GLY A 104 5.16 10.76 -2.96
N VAL A 105 5.69 10.01 -3.95
CA VAL A 105 6.83 10.46 -4.78
C VAL A 105 6.44 11.24 -6.03
N LEU A 106 5.14 11.43 -6.31
CA LEU A 106 4.67 12.16 -7.51
C LEU A 106 5.14 13.62 -7.61
N GLU A 107 5.58 14.22 -6.52
CA GLU A 107 6.15 15.58 -6.56
C GLU A 107 7.40 15.68 -7.44
N ASN A 108 8.07 14.57 -7.69
CA ASN A 108 9.31 14.52 -8.48
C ASN A 108 9.11 13.77 -9.82
N LYS A 109 8.20 14.26 -10.65
CA LYS A 109 7.77 13.66 -11.95
C LYS A 109 8.89 13.28 -12.92
N ASN A 110 10.14 13.70 -12.68
CA ASN A 110 11.28 13.41 -13.54
C ASN A 110 12.01 12.11 -13.16
N LEU A 111 11.68 11.48 -12.04
CA LEU A 111 12.41 10.32 -11.54
C LEU A 111 11.88 8.98 -12.06
N PHE A 112 10.61 8.90 -12.50
CA PHE A 112 9.98 7.63 -12.85
C PHE A 112 9.20 7.65 -14.18
N PRO A 113 9.88 7.89 -15.33
CA PRO A 113 9.19 7.91 -16.62
C PRO A 113 8.75 6.52 -17.12
N PHE A 114 9.03 5.45 -16.39
CA PHE A 114 8.90 4.07 -16.89
C PHE A 114 8.20 3.10 -15.94
N VAL A 115 7.40 3.58 -15.01
CA VAL A 115 6.58 2.68 -14.19
C VAL A 115 5.51 2.06 -15.10
N SER A 116 5.60 0.78 -15.35
CA SER A 116 4.69 0.06 -16.25
C SER A 116 4.30 -1.33 -15.75
N GLY A 117 4.83 -1.73 -14.61
CA GLY A 117 4.49 -3.00 -13.99
C GLY A 117 3.14 -2.96 -13.29
N ASP A 118 2.42 -4.07 -13.32
CA ASP A 118 1.14 -4.22 -12.63
C ASP A 118 1.34 -4.22 -11.10
N ALA A 119 0.31 -3.90 -10.34
CA ALA A 119 0.32 -4.12 -8.90
C ALA A 119 0.03 -5.59 -8.55
N GLY A 120 0.61 -6.06 -7.44
CA GLY A 120 0.17 -7.27 -6.77
C GLY A 120 -1.18 -7.08 -6.07
N ASP A 121 -1.63 -8.11 -5.37
CA ASP A 121 -2.91 -8.10 -4.67
C ASP A 121 -2.78 -7.58 -3.23
N ILE A 122 -3.86 -7.00 -2.69
CA ILE A 122 -4.00 -6.75 -1.25
C ILE A 122 -5.02 -7.70 -0.66
N THR A 123 -4.64 -8.45 0.35
CA THR A 123 -5.55 -9.28 1.14
C THR A 123 -5.51 -8.87 2.61
N VAL A 124 -6.65 -8.46 3.15
CA VAL A 124 -6.82 -8.15 4.58
C VAL A 124 -7.82 -9.09 5.20
N ARG A 125 -7.44 -9.76 6.29
CA ARG A 125 -8.31 -10.58 7.14
C ARG A 125 -8.28 -10.09 8.57
N SER A 126 -9.45 -9.75 9.12
CA SER A 126 -9.55 -9.26 10.50
C SER A 126 -10.93 -9.56 11.10
N GLU A 127 -11.05 -9.57 12.43
CA GLU A 127 -12.36 -9.49 13.08
C GLU A 127 -12.90 -8.06 13.03
N THR A 128 -12.02 -7.07 13.24
CA THR A 128 -12.40 -5.65 13.14
C THR A 128 -11.41 -4.87 12.30
N LEU A 129 -11.94 -4.08 11.36
CA LEU A 129 -11.22 -3.12 10.54
C LEU A 129 -11.80 -1.71 10.79
N SER A 130 -10.97 -0.77 11.23
CA SER A 130 -11.35 0.63 11.39
C SER A 130 -10.39 1.54 10.65
N LEU A 131 -10.95 2.40 9.78
CA LEU A 131 -10.22 3.47 9.10
C LEU A 131 -10.82 4.80 9.53
N GLU A 132 -9.98 5.73 10.01
CA GLU A 132 -10.39 7.03 10.51
C GLU A 132 -9.46 8.14 10.03
N SER A 133 -9.95 9.37 9.99
CA SER A 133 -9.13 10.58 9.78
C SER A 133 -8.28 10.54 8.51
N GLY A 134 -8.91 10.29 7.36
CA GLY A 134 -8.25 10.30 6.05
C GLY A 134 -7.41 9.08 5.72
N SER A 135 -7.46 8.04 6.54
CA SER A 135 -6.69 6.82 6.29
C SER A 135 -7.22 6.01 5.12
N LEU A 136 -6.38 5.19 4.49
CA LEU A 136 -6.77 4.47 3.29
C LEU A 136 -6.20 3.06 3.21
N ILE A 137 -6.91 2.20 2.45
CA ILE A 137 -6.37 0.96 1.90
C ILE A 137 -6.56 1.04 0.39
N ARG A 138 -5.48 1.01 -0.36
CA ARG A 138 -5.54 1.26 -1.80
C ARG A 138 -4.62 0.33 -2.57
N ASN A 139 -5.16 -0.24 -3.65
CA ASN A 139 -4.39 -0.90 -4.68
C ASN A 139 -4.46 -0.03 -5.95
N ALA A 140 -3.35 0.60 -6.32
CA ALA A 140 -3.39 1.62 -7.37
C ALA A 140 -2.18 1.58 -8.29
N GLN A 141 -2.45 1.79 -9.58
CA GLN A 141 -1.42 1.91 -10.59
C GLN A 141 -1.62 3.14 -11.47
N ILE A 142 -0.58 3.48 -12.21
CA ILE A 142 -0.60 4.61 -13.13
C ILE A 142 -0.63 4.15 -14.60
N ASP A 143 -1.25 4.99 -15.43
CA ASP A 143 -1.33 4.85 -16.88
C ASP A 143 -2.00 3.55 -17.34
N THR A 144 -1.27 2.66 -18.01
CA THR A 144 -1.79 1.41 -18.57
C THR A 144 -1.56 0.19 -17.69
N ALA A 145 -0.82 0.34 -16.60
CA ALA A 145 -0.59 -0.72 -15.64
C ALA A 145 -1.86 -1.02 -14.85
N LEU A 146 -2.06 -2.28 -14.50
CA LEU A 146 -3.28 -2.73 -13.85
C LEU A 146 -3.09 -2.78 -12.32
N PRO A 147 -4.03 -2.25 -11.54
CA PRO A 147 -4.08 -2.55 -10.12
C PRO A 147 -4.43 -4.03 -9.95
N GLY A 148 -3.89 -4.67 -8.93
CA GLY A 148 -4.29 -6.00 -8.53
C GLY A 148 -5.64 -6.04 -7.81
N ASP A 149 -6.04 -7.21 -7.35
CA ASP A 149 -7.26 -7.39 -6.57
C ASP A 149 -7.11 -6.84 -5.15
N LEU A 150 -8.23 -6.32 -4.60
CA LEU A 150 -8.31 -5.89 -3.21
C LEU A 150 -9.37 -6.69 -2.48
N ASN A 151 -8.93 -7.62 -1.64
CA ASN A 151 -9.78 -8.57 -0.93
C ASN A 151 -9.79 -8.27 0.58
N ILE A 152 -10.94 -7.86 1.11
CA ILE A 152 -11.11 -7.58 2.55
C ILE A 152 -12.16 -8.53 3.14
N THR A 153 -11.75 -9.26 4.16
CA THR A 153 -12.62 -10.12 4.96
C THR A 153 -12.55 -9.67 6.41
N SER A 154 -13.65 -9.15 6.93
CA SER A 154 -13.75 -8.68 8.32
C SER A 154 -15.17 -8.83 8.84
N ASP A 155 -15.33 -9.20 10.12
CA ASP A 155 -16.65 -9.30 10.75
C ASP A 155 -17.28 -7.91 10.92
N LYS A 156 -16.43 -6.90 11.12
CA LYS A 156 -16.88 -5.49 11.27
C LYS A 156 -15.92 -4.53 10.58
N VAL A 157 -16.46 -3.74 9.67
CA VAL A 157 -15.73 -2.66 8.98
C VAL A 157 -16.33 -1.30 9.38
N SER A 158 -15.47 -0.34 9.70
CA SER A 158 -15.84 1.04 10.01
C SER A 158 -14.96 2.00 9.22
N LEU A 159 -15.59 2.90 8.47
CA LEU A 159 -14.92 3.97 7.73
C LEU A 159 -15.45 5.33 8.23
N ALA A 160 -14.54 6.24 8.61
CA ALA A 160 -14.90 7.55 9.10
C ALA A 160 -13.86 8.62 8.74
N GLY A 161 -14.27 9.89 8.79
CA GLY A 161 -13.34 11.02 8.67
C GLY A 161 -12.66 11.15 7.30
N GLY A 162 -13.34 10.81 6.21
CA GLY A 162 -12.78 10.88 4.85
C GLY A 162 -11.91 9.70 4.47
N SER A 163 -11.90 8.64 5.26
CA SER A 163 -11.16 7.41 4.95
C SER A 163 -11.83 6.62 3.84
N PHE A 164 -11.06 5.87 3.05
CA PHE A 164 -11.59 5.08 1.94
C PHE A 164 -10.81 3.78 1.68
N ILE A 165 -11.45 2.90 0.92
CA ILE A 165 -10.89 1.65 0.41
C ILE A 165 -11.13 1.66 -1.10
N ALA A 166 -10.09 1.47 -1.92
CA ALA A 166 -10.19 1.58 -3.38
C ALA A 166 -9.20 0.72 -4.14
N THR A 167 -9.59 0.34 -5.36
CA THR A 167 -8.68 -0.03 -6.44
C THR A 167 -8.80 1.01 -7.53
N GLU A 168 -7.69 1.51 -8.06
CA GLU A 168 -7.74 2.58 -9.06
C GLU A 168 -6.58 2.51 -10.06
N SER A 169 -6.84 2.94 -11.31
CA SER A 169 -5.81 3.23 -12.29
C SER A 169 -5.83 4.73 -12.58
N VAL A 170 -4.71 5.40 -12.37
CA VAL A 170 -4.59 6.86 -12.50
C VAL A 170 -3.87 7.23 -13.79
N PRO A 171 -4.53 7.88 -14.76
CA PRO A 171 -3.90 8.30 -16.00
C PRO A 171 -2.77 9.31 -15.77
N LEU A 172 -1.60 9.11 -16.37
CA LEU A 172 -0.45 10.03 -16.27
C LEU A 172 -0.72 11.43 -16.87
N TYR A 173 -1.71 11.56 -17.74
CA TYR A 173 -2.00 12.80 -18.47
C TYR A 173 -2.84 13.82 -17.70
N GLN A 174 -3.28 13.53 -16.49
CA GLN A 174 -3.93 14.54 -15.66
C GLN A 174 -2.89 15.38 -14.91
N SER A 175 -2.33 16.36 -15.62
CA SER A 175 -1.41 17.36 -15.05
C SER A 175 -2.10 18.33 -14.07
N ASP A 176 -3.31 18.04 -13.63
CA ASP A 176 -4.09 18.91 -12.75
C ASP A 176 -4.77 18.10 -11.64
N LEU A 177 -3.99 17.78 -10.61
CA LEU A 177 -4.50 17.16 -9.39
C LEU A 177 -5.45 18.10 -8.59
N SER A 178 -5.66 19.33 -9.06
CA SER A 178 -6.56 20.31 -8.46
C SER A 178 -8.05 20.01 -8.67
N ASN A 179 -8.40 19.06 -9.56
CA ASN A 179 -9.77 18.67 -9.88
C ASN A 179 -10.07 17.20 -9.51
N ARG A 180 -9.67 16.75 -8.33
CA ARG A 180 -10.27 15.55 -7.74
C ARG A 180 -11.74 15.86 -7.45
N THR A 181 -12.60 15.67 -8.45
CA THR A 181 -14.02 15.48 -8.19
C THR A 181 -14.17 14.21 -7.38
N GLU A 182 -14.85 14.33 -6.25
CA GLU A 182 -15.27 13.22 -5.40
C GLU A 182 -15.67 12.02 -6.27
N VAL A 183 -15.01 10.87 -6.02
CA VAL A 183 -15.43 9.61 -6.63
C VAL A 183 -16.86 9.36 -6.19
N ASP A 184 -17.76 9.34 -7.16
CA ASP A 184 -19.18 9.07 -6.98
C ASP A 184 -19.34 7.77 -6.18
N GLN A 185 -19.97 7.86 -5.03
CA GLN A 185 -20.25 6.75 -4.09
C GLN A 185 -21.20 5.68 -4.65
N ASN A 186 -21.45 5.65 -5.96
CA ASN A 186 -22.39 4.77 -6.63
C ASN A 186 -21.75 3.67 -7.52
N GLY A 187 -20.46 3.46 -7.43
CA GLY A 187 -19.82 2.31 -8.08
C GLY A 187 -20.09 1.03 -7.29
N SER A 188 -21.04 0.22 -7.73
CA SER A 188 -21.31 -1.13 -7.23
C SER A 188 -20.13 -2.05 -7.56
N GLY A 189 -19.08 -1.99 -6.76
CA GLY A 189 -18.08 -3.04 -6.69
C GLY A 189 -18.55 -4.09 -5.66
N ASN A 190 -18.57 -5.36 -6.03
CA ASN A 190 -18.79 -6.44 -5.07
C ASN A 190 -17.69 -6.39 -4.01
N ILE A 191 -18.09 -6.20 -2.77
CA ILE A 191 -17.29 -6.39 -1.56
C ILE A 191 -17.49 -7.84 -1.10
#